data_a95ab04751c978d2cbd4de95ffaf8009
#
_entry.id   a95ab04751c978d2cbd4de95ffaf8009
#
_cell.length_a   1.000
_cell.length_b   1.000
_cell.length_c   1.000
_cell.angle_alpha   90.00
_cell.angle_beta   90.00
_cell.angle_gamma   90.00
#
_symmetry.space_group_name_H-M   'P 1'
#
loop_
_entity.id
_entity.type
_entity.pdbx_description
1 polymer ?
#
loop_
_entity_poly.entity_id
_entity_poly.type
_entity_poly.pdbx_seq_one_letter_code
_entity_poly.pdbx_strand_id
1 'polypeptide(L)'
;NALLQQHRAVAVGDSARRLPLRTSGLLSGQDSVVVPSMQAKVDAQVAGLGAGYLARWFAAPHLRDKTLIAKRTEERRPTGHLVIAWKSNNRGRALQWWRERLRDAKPPK
;
A
#
# COMPACT_ATOMS: atom_id res chain seq x y z
N ASN A 1 -15.00 -12.00 6.31
CA ASN A 1 -14.21 -12.26 5.08
C ASN A 1 -15.08 -12.71 3.90
N ALA A 2 -16.18 -13.48 4.13
CA ALA A 2 -17.06 -13.95 3.05
C ALA A 2 -17.63 -12.79 2.20
N LEU A 3 -18.06 -11.70 2.83
CA LEU A 3 -18.53 -10.52 2.11
C LEU A 3 -17.42 -9.87 1.30
N LEU A 4 -16.21 -9.83 1.83
CA LEU A 4 -15.07 -9.24 1.13
C LEU A 4 -14.68 -10.03 -0.13
N GLN A 5 -14.82 -11.36 -0.10
CA GLN A 5 -14.56 -12.24 -1.26
C GLN A 5 -15.52 -12.00 -2.43
N GLN A 6 -16.72 -11.46 -2.18
CA GLN A 6 -17.69 -11.13 -3.22
C GLN A 6 -17.35 -9.84 -3.97
N HIS A 7 -16.39 -9.07 -3.47
CA HIS A 7 -15.95 -7.83 -4.09
C HIS A 7 -14.58 -8.02 -4.73
N ARG A 8 -14.40 -7.42 -5.90
CA ARG A 8 -13.10 -7.40 -6.58
C ARG A 8 -12.06 -6.68 -5.72
N ALA A 9 -10.87 -7.27 -5.60
CA ALA A 9 -9.74 -6.65 -4.95
C ALA A 9 -8.93 -5.82 -5.92
N VAL A 10 -8.46 -4.65 -5.48
CA VAL A 10 -7.45 -3.86 -6.21
C VAL A 10 -6.11 -4.06 -5.52
N ALA A 11 -5.15 -4.64 -6.22
CA ALA A 11 -3.81 -4.92 -5.73
C ALA A 11 -2.75 -4.17 -6.53
N VAL A 12 -1.66 -3.77 -5.88
CA VAL A 12 -0.49 -3.24 -6.58
C VAL A 12 0.42 -4.41 -6.94
N GLY A 13 0.82 -4.47 -8.20
CA GLY A 13 1.79 -5.44 -8.67
C GLY A 13 3.18 -5.15 -8.10
N ASP A 14 3.92 -6.22 -7.84
CA ASP A 14 5.32 -6.17 -7.48
C ASP A 14 6.16 -5.67 -8.67
N SER A 15 7.21 -4.92 -8.39
CA SER A 15 8.19 -4.46 -9.39
C SER A 15 9.22 -5.53 -9.77
N ALA A 16 9.14 -6.72 -9.20
CA ALA A 16 10.06 -7.82 -9.50
C ALA A 16 9.93 -8.29 -10.95
N ARG A 17 11.01 -8.18 -11.70
CA ARG A 17 11.03 -8.59 -13.13
C ARG A 17 11.41 -10.06 -13.35
N ARG A 18 11.99 -10.71 -12.35
CA ARG A 18 12.55 -12.07 -12.44
C ARG A 18 11.92 -13.07 -11.46
N LEU A 19 11.02 -12.62 -10.62
CA LEU A 19 10.30 -13.43 -9.65
C LEU A 19 8.80 -13.40 -9.96
N PRO A 20 8.03 -14.40 -9.54
CA PRO A 20 6.58 -14.36 -9.66
C PRO A 20 6.03 -13.10 -8.99
N LEU A 21 5.12 -12.41 -9.67
CA LEU A 21 4.45 -11.23 -9.14
C LEU A 21 3.79 -11.56 -7.80
N ARG A 22 4.20 -10.85 -6.77
CA ARG A 22 3.56 -10.97 -5.46
C ARG A 22 2.52 -9.88 -5.31
N THR A 23 1.32 -10.29 -4.97
CA THR A 23 0.24 -9.39 -4.57
C THR A 23 -0.04 -9.61 -3.08
N SER A 24 -0.33 -8.55 -2.37
CA SER A 24 -0.66 -8.65 -0.95
C SER A 24 -2.10 -8.21 -0.69
N GLY A 25 -2.74 -8.85 0.26
CA GLY A 25 -4.09 -8.48 0.71
C GLY A 25 -5.22 -9.05 -0.13
N LEU A 26 -4.94 -10.12 -0.84
CA LEU A 26 -5.95 -10.92 -1.52
C LEU A 26 -6.39 -12.08 -0.64
N LEU A 27 -7.67 -12.39 -0.69
CA LEU A 27 -8.22 -13.63 -0.15
C LEU A 27 -8.16 -14.72 -1.23
N SER A 28 -8.05 -15.97 -0.81
CA SER A 28 -8.04 -17.09 -1.75
C SER A 28 -9.32 -17.10 -2.58
N GLY A 29 -9.17 -17.16 -3.91
CA GLY A 29 -10.30 -17.19 -4.85
C GLY A 29 -10.99 -15.83 -5.07
N GLN A 30 -10.49 -14.74 -4.51
CA GLN A 30 -11.04 -13.40 -4.74
C GLN A 30 -10.69 -12.89 -6.13
N ASP A 31 -11.68 -12.40 -6.87
CA ASP A 31 -11.44 -11.67 -8.13
C ASP A 31 -10.57 -10.43 -7.85
N SER A 32 -9.61 -10.17 -8.70
CA SER A 32 -8.65 -9.09 -8.48
C SER A 32 -8.25 -8.38 -9.77
N VAL A 33 -7.99 -7.09 -9.64
CA VAL A 33 -7.31 -6.29 -10.65
C VAL A 33 -5.97 -5.82 -10.10
N VAL A 34 -4.92 -6.00 -10.88
CA VAL A 34 -3.57 -5.62 -10.52
C VAL A 34 -3.19 -4.33 -11.25
N VAL A 35 -2.75 -3.35 -10.50
CA VAL A 35 -2.37 -2.01 -10.99
C VAL A 35 -0.88 -1.74 -10.72
N PRO A 36 -0.23 -0.87 -11.51
CA PRO A 36 1.23 -0.71 -11.46
C PRO A 36 1.75 0.13 -10.29
N SER A 37 0.90 0.90 -9.62
CA SER A 37 1.33 1.82 -8.57
C SER A 37 0.28 2.02 -7.50
N MET A 38 0.70 2.57 -6.37
CA MET A 38 -0.23 2.93 -5.28
C MET A 38 -1.21 4.02 -5.72
N GLN A 39 -0.78 4.99 -6.52
CA GLN A 39 -1.68 6.02 -7.07
C GLN A 39 -2.74 5.38 -7.98
N ALA A 40 -2.33 4.52 -8.91
CA ALA A 40 -3.27 3.79 -9.75
C ALA A 40 -4.27 2.93 -8.94
N LYS A 41 -3.83 2.42 -7.79
CA LYS A 41 -4.70 1.71 -6.85
C LYS A 41 -5.77 2.63 -6.24
N VAL A 42 -5.38 3.81 -5.81
CA VAL A 42 -6.33 4.82 -5.31
C VAL A 42 -7.33 5.18 -6.39
N ASP A 43 -6.85 5.51 -7.58
CA ASP A 43 -7.69 5.92 -8.72
C ASP A 43 -8.70 4.83 -9.09
N ALA A 44 -8.26 3.57 -9.13
CA ALA A 44 -9.12 2.42 -9.40
C ALA A 44 -10.21 2.24 -8.34
N GLN A 45 -9.87 2.43 -7.06
CA GLN A 45 -10.85 2.34 -5.98
C GLN A 45 -11.84 3.51 -6.01
N VAL A 46 -11.38 4.73 -6.26
CA VAL A 46 -12.25 5.90 -6.44
C VAL A 46 -13.19 5.72 -7.62
N ALA A 47 -12.71 5.10 -8.71
CA ALA A 47 -13.52 4.75 -9.87
C ALA A 47 -14.49 3.58 -9.63
N GLY A 48 -14.48 2.98 -8.43
CA GLY A 48 -15.39 1.88 -8.09
C GLY A 48 -15.01 0.52 -8.67
N LEU A 49 -13.77 0.34 -9.15
CA LEU A 49 -13.33 -0.92 -9.76
C LEU A 49 -13.11 -2.04 -8.74
N GLY A 50 -13.08 -1.73 -7.47
CA GLY A 50 -12.92 -2.72 -6.41
C GLY A 50 -12.53 -2.11 -5.08
N ALA A 51 -12.23 -2.96 -4.11
CA ALA A 51 -11.84 -2.60 -2.75
C ALA A 51 -10.39 -3.01 -2.46
N GLY A 52 -9.79 -2.44 -1.43
CA GLY A 52 -8.45 -2.84 -1.01
C GLY A 52 -7.88 -1.98 0.09
N TYR A 53 -6.82 -2.46 0.69
CA TYR A 53 -6.12 -1.74 1.73
C TYR A 53 -5.29 -0.60 1.16
N LEU A 54 -5.39 0.56 1.76
CA LEU A 54 -4.58 1.74 1.45
C LEU A 54 -3.84 2.19 2.71
N ALA A 55 -2.65 2.74 2.53
CA ALA A 55 -2.00 3.46 3.60
C ALA A 55 -2.83 4.71 3.94
N ARG A 56 -2.91 5.05 5.22
CA ARG A 56 -3.80 6.11 5.72
C ARG A 56 -3.59 7.45 5.00
N TRP A 57 -2.34 7.82 4.72
CA TRP A 57 -2.01 9.09 4.05
C TRP A 57 -2.51 9.14 2.59
N PHE A 58 -2.59 8.00 1.88
CA PHE A 58 -3.20 7.94 0.56
C PHE A 58 -4.73 8.02 0.64
N ALA A 59 -5.32 7.39 1.64
CA ALA A 59 -6.77 7.36 1.80
C ALA A 59 -7.34 8.65 2.39
N ALA A 60 -6.58 9.38 3.21
CA ALA A 60 -7.07 10.49 4.01
C ALA A 60 -7.83 11.58 3.23
N PRO A 61 -7.34 12.12 2.10
CA PRO A 61 -8.08 13.11 1.34
C PRO A 61 -9.42 12.54 0.84
N HIS A 62 -9.41 11.33 0.30
CA HIS A 62 -10.60 10.68 -0.27
C HIS A 62 -11.65 10.29 0.78
N LEU A 63 -11.22 9.97 2.01
CA LEU A 63 -12.12 9.74 3.14
C LEU A 63 -12.78 11.04 3.59
N ARG A 64 -12.03 12.15 3.58
CA ARG A 64 -12.54 13.48 3.91
C ARG A 64 -13.58 13.95 2.91
N ASP A 65 -13.29 13.76 1.62
CA ASP A 65 -14.17 14.16 0.52
C ASP A 65 -15.29 13.13 0.25
N LYS A 66 -15.32 12.03 1.03
CA LYS A 66 -16.30 10.95 0.92
C LYS A 66 -16.31 10.23 -0.45
N THR A 67 -15.24 10.34 -1.22
CA THR A 67 -15.04 9.57 -2.47
C THR A 67 -14.63 8.13 -2.18
N LEU A 68 -14.10 7.87 -0.98
CA LEU A 68 -13.86 6.53 -0.44
C LEU A 68 -14.53 6.36 0.91
N ILE A 69 -14.87 5.13 1.25
CA ILE A 69 -15.42 4.75 2.55
C ILE A 69 -14.53 3.68 3.19
N ALA A 70 -14.12 3.89 4.44
CA ALA A 70 -13.39 2.90 5.21
C ALA A 70 -14.35 1.90 5.87
N LYS A 71 -14.10 0.63 5.69
CA LYS A 71 -14.80 -0.47 6.37
C LYS A 71 -13.84 -1.26 7.25
N ARG A 72 -14.32 -1.74 8.38
CA ARG A 72 -13.57 -2.66 9.23
C ARG A 72 -13.60 -4.06 8.64
N THR A 73 -12.47 -4.74 8.68
CA THR A 73 -12.36 -6.16 8.34
C THR A 73 -12.18 -6.98 9.61
N GLU A 74 -12.56 -8.25 9.55
CA GLU A 74 -12.42 -9.19 10.68
C GLU A 74 -10.96 -9.37 11.07
N GLU A 75 -10.09 -9.50 10.08
CA GLU A 75 -8.66 -9.60 10.29
C GLU A 75 -8.00 -8.21 10.24
N ARG A 76 -7.38 -7.82 11.33
CA ARG A 76 -6.51 -6.63 11.33
C ARG A 76 -5.20 -6.98 10.65
N ARG A 77 -4.84 -6.23 9.62
CA ARG A 77 -3.47 -6.30 9.12
C ARG A 77 -2.50 -5.75 10.17
N PRO A 78 -1.39 -6.45 10.39
CA PRO A 78 -0.32 -5.90 11.21
C PRO A 78 0.14 -4.58 10.61
N THR A 79 0.45 -3.63 11.48
CA THR A 79 1.04 -2.35 11.07
C THR A 79 2.38 -2.63 10.38
N GLY A 80 2.52 -2.25 9.14
CA GLY A 80 3.78 -2.37 8.43
C GLY A 80 4.84 -1.44 9.02
N HIS A 81 6.07 -1.90 9.06
CA HIS A 81 7.22 -1.08 9.39
C HIS A 81 7.77 -0.44 8.12
N LEU A 82 7.92 0.87 8.11
CA LEU A 82 8.68 1.56 7.09
C LEU A 82 10.16 1.47 7.46
N VAL A 83 10.97 1.03 6.52
CA VAL A 83 12.41 0.93 6.69
C VAL A 83 13.13 1.69 5.58
N ILE A 84 14.29 2.22 5.89
CA ILE A 84 15.23 2.71 4.91
C ILE A 84 16.33 1.67 4.72
N ALA A 85 16.70 1.42 3.47
CA ALA A 85 17.77 0.50 3.14
C ALA A 85 18.79 1.20 2.23
N TRP A 86 20.05 0.88 2.44
CA TRP A 86 21.14 1.41 1.62
C TRP A 86 22.23 0.37 1.45
N LYS A 87 23.06 0.57 0.44
CA LYS A 87 24.20 -0.29 0.20
C LYS A 87 25.25 -0.09 1.30
N SER A 88 25.71 -1.17 1.95
CA SER A 88 26.57 -1.13 3.15
C SER A 88 27.89 -0.37 2.95
N ASN A 89 28.43 -0.39 1.73
CA ASN A 89 29.67 0.31 1.39
C ASN A 89 29.46 1.77 0.93
N ASN A 90 28.22 2.27 0.91
CA ASN A 90 27.95 3.65 0.54
C ASN A 90 28.31 4.58 1.69
N ARG A 91 29.30 5.45 1.47
CA ARG A 91 29.78 6.46 2.42
C ARG A 91 29.46 7.90 1.99
N GLY A 92 28.54 8.06 1.04
CA GLY A 92 28.17 9.35 0.47
C GLY A 92 27.56 10.32 1.49
N ARG A 93 27.93 11.60 1.40
CA ARG A 93 27.44 12.67 2.29
C ARG A 93 25.90 12.81 2.22
N ALA A 94 25.32 12.65 1.04
CA ALA A 94 23.87 12.71 0.87
C ALA A 94 23.16 11.59 1.64
N LEU A 95 23.71 10.36 1.62
CA LEU A 95 23.17 9.27 2.41
C LEU A 95 23.25 9.55 3.90
N GLN A 96 24.38 10.08 4.37
CA GLN A 96 24.55 10.43 5.77
C GLN A 96 23.52 11.48 6.21
N TRP A 97 23.33 12.53 5.41
CA TRP A 97 22.32 13.55 5.65
C TRP A 97 20.91 12.96 5.75
N TRP A 98 20.53 12.07 4.84
CA TRP A 98 19.23 11.39 4.89
C TRP A 98 19.08 10.51 6.13
N ARG A 99 20.10 9.75 6.48
CA ARG A 99 20.08 8.90 7.69
C ARG A 99 19.86 9.70 8.96
N GLU A 100 20.54 10.82 9.09
CA GLU A 100 20.39 11.73 10.25
C GLU A 100 18.97 12.30 10.29
N ARG A 101 18.48 12.80 9.16
CA ARG A 101 17.16 13.41 9.07
C ARG A 101 16.02 12.42 9.29
N LEU A 102 16.16 11.18 8.90
CA LEU A 102 15.12 10.15 9.03
C LEU A 102 15.21 9.35 10.34
N ARG A 103 16.25 9.54 11.14
CA ARG A 103 16.42 8.82 12.40
C ARG A 103 15.21 8.99 13.32
N ASP A 104 14.69 10.20 13.42
CA ASP A 104 13.59 10.57 14.31
C ASP A 104 12.28 10.85 13.53
N ALA A 105 12.26 10.56 12.24
CA ALA A 105 11.09 10.81 11.42
C ALA A 105 9.95 9.87 11.84
N LYS A 106 8.81 10.46 12.18
CA LYS A 106 7.57 9.73 12.40
C LYS A 106 6.87 9.55 11.05
N PRO A 107 6.24 8.40 10.81
CA PRO A 107 5.43 8.24 9.61
C PRO A 107 4.33 9.30 9.57
N PRO A 108 3.91 9.75 8.40
CA PRO A 108 2.80 10.69 8.26
C PRO A 108 1.54 10.10 8.89
N LYS A 109 0.84 10.92 9.66
CA LYS A 109 -0.40 10.54 10.34
C LYS A 109 -1.54 10.26 9.35
#